data_e26dcc46e70778eb0c3926d41afd4cf4
#
_entry.id   e26dcc46e70778eb0c3926d41afd4cf4
#
_cell.length_a   1.000
_cell.length_b   1.000
_cell.length_c   1.000
_cell.angle_alpha   90.00
_cell.angle_beta   90.00
_cell.angle_gamma   90.00
#
_symmetry.space_group_name_H-M   'P 1'
#
loop_
_entity.id
_entity.type
_entity.pdbx_description
1 polymer ?
#
loop_
_entity_poly.entity_id
_entity_poly.type
_entity_poly.pdbx_seq_one_letter_code
_entity_poly.pdbx_strand_id
1 'polypeptide(L)'
;MKTHELTTDPDGFYALISGRKPYEIRRDDRGFRVGDTLVLRRTVHSGDEMAAGEPLRYTGEEAVRRVTHILEGPAYGIAEGWVILSVNDTGRDAPA
;
A
#
# COMPACT_ATOMS: atom_id res chain seq x y z
N MET A 1 -9.52 6.39 14.26
CA MET A 1 -8.54 5.93 13.27
C MET A 1 -8.95 4.57 12.76
N LYS A 2 -8.75 4.32 11.49
CA LYS A 2 -9.16 3.07 10.85
C LYS A 2 -7.95 2.24 10.48
N THR A 3 -8.18 0.94 10.27
CA THR A 3 -7.22 0.02 9.67
C THR A 3 -7.74 -0.38 8.31
N HIS A 4 -6.89 -0.25 7.28
CA HIS A 4 -7.21 -0.61 5.92
C HIS A 4 -6.32 -1.76 5.47
N GLU A 5 -6.91 -2.80 4.90
CA GLU A 5 -6.15 -3.88 4.27
C GLU A 5 -5.99 -3.57 2.79
N LEU A 6 -4.76 -3.60 2.31
CA LEU A 6 -4.42 -3.28 0.93
C LEU A 6 -3.59 -4.40 0.32
N THR A 7 -3.79 -4.62 -0.97
CA THR A 7 -3.05 -5.60 -1.75
C THR A 7 -1.80 -4.94 -2.33
N THR A 8 -0.66 -5.60 -2.22
CA THR A 8 0.61 -5.10 -2.74
C THR A 8 1.34 -6.22 -3.48
N ASP A 9 1.82 -5.93 -4.69
CA ASP A 9 2.58 -6.90 -5.46
C ASP A 9 4.02 -7.06 -4.90
N PRO A 10 4.78 -8.09 -5.32
CA PRO A 10 6.09 -8.37 -4.74
C PRO A 10 7.07 -7.21 -4.82
N ASP A 11 7.18 -6.51 -5.96
CA ASP A 11 8.13 -5.41 -6.12
C ASP A 11 7.80 -4.24 -5.19
N GLY A 12 6.52 -3.86 -5.15
CA GLY A 12 6.05 -2.80 -4.25
C GLY A 12 6.26 -3.17 -2.79
N PHE A 13 6.02 -4.42 -2.44
CA PHE A 13 6.21 -4.91 -1.09
C PHE A 13 7.68 -4.84 -0.65
N TYR A 14 8.60 -5.32 -1.50
CA TYR A 14 10.03 -5.25 -1.19
C TYR A 14 10.53 -3.82 -1.08
N ALA A 15 10.08 -2.93 -1.94
CA ALA A 15 10.43 -1.51 -1.86
C ALA A 15 9.94 -0.89 -0.55
N LEU A 16 8.77 -1.31 -0.09
CA LEU A 16 8.17 -0.82 1.16
C LEU A 16 8.97 -1.30 2.38
N ILE A 17 9.21 -2.61 2.51
CA ILE A 17 9.90 -3.17 3.68
C ILE A 17 11.38 -2.78 3.74
N SER A 18 12.01 -2.49 2.59
CA SER A 18 13.40 -2.03 2.55
C SER A 18 13.56 -0.54 2.86
N GLY A 19 12.47 0.18 3.05
CA GLY A 19 12.47 1.61 3.31
C GLY A 19 12.68 2.48 2.08
N ARG A 20 12.81 1.90 0.89
CA ARG A 20 13.00 2.66 -0.35
C ARG A 20 11.72 3.32 -0.84
N LYS A 21 10.56 2.83 -0.36
CA LYS A 21 9.25 3.34 -0.74
C LYS A 21 8.44 3.73 0.51
N PRO A 22 8.70 4.91 1.10
CA PRO A 22 7.96 5.35 2.28
C PRO A 22 6.60 5.98 1.93
N TYR A 23 5.91 5.42 0.96
CA TYR A 23 4.64 5.97 0.47
C TYR A 23 3.83 4.89 -0.23
N GLU A 24 2.51 5.16 -0.38
CA GLU A 24 1.59 4.39 -1.22
C GLU A 24 0.81 5.33 -2.11
N ILE A 25 0.63 4.96 -3.37
CA ILE A 25 -0.23 5.71 -4.30
C ILE A 25 -1.49 4.87 -4.49
N ARG A 26 -2.63 5.43 -4.12
CA ARG A 26 -3.91 4.71 -4.13
C ARG A 26 -5.04 5.59 -4.65
N ARG A 27 -6.04 4.96 -5.24
CA ARG A 27 -7.34 5.62 -5.41
C ARG A 27 -7.97 5.77 -4.03
N ASP A 28 -8.46 6.96 -3.71
CA ASP A 28 -9.10 7.18 -2.42
C ASP A 28 -10.57 6.78 -2.48
N ASP A 29 -10.80 5.48 -2.38
CA ASP A 29 -12.13 4.89 -2.35
C ASP A 29 -12.61 4.54 -0.93
N ARG A 30 -11.81 4.88 0.09
CA ARG A 30 -12.04 4.47 1.48
C ARG A 30 -12.04 5.62 2.47
N GLY A 31 -11.69 6.82 2.05
CA GLY A 31 -11.56 7.96 2.95
C GLY A 31 -10.35 7.83 3.87
N PHE A 32 -9.16 7.61 3.30
CA PHE A 32 -7.92 7.55 4.08
C PHE A 32 -7.72 8.83 4.88
N ARG A 33 -7.21 8.70 6.11
CA ARG A 33 -6.90 9.81 6.99
C ARG A 33 -5.54 9.64 7.63
N VAL A 34 -4.89 10.76 7.94
CA VAL A 34 -3.64 10.75 8.71
C VAL A 34 -3.91 10.07 10.05
N GLY A 35 -3.02 9.17 10.45
CA GLY A 35 -3.16 8.35 11.64
C GLY A 35 -3.76 6.97 11.39
N ASP A 36 -4.33 6.73 10.21
CA ASP A 36 -4.85 5.41 9.86
C ASP A 36 -3.70 4.41 9.73
N THR A 37 -4.02 3.15 9.99
CA THR A 37 -3.08 2.04 9.82
C THR A 37 -3.37 1.33 8.49
N LEU A 38 -2.30 1.04 7.74
CA LEU A 38 -2.37 0.25 6.53
C LEU A 38 -1.73 -1.11 6.78
N VAL A 39 -2.45 -2.17 6.46
CA VAL A 39 -1.92 -3.54 6.42
C VAL A 39 -1.77 -3.90 4.96
N LEU A 40 -0.52 -3.95 4.49
CA LEU A 40 -0.20 -4.22 3.09
C LEU A 40 0.13 -5.69 2.96
N ARG A 41 -0.70 -6.41 2.21
CA ARG A 41 -0.62 -7.86 2.06
C ARG A 41 0.04 -8.19 0.73
N ARG A 42 1.17 -8.89 0.81
CA ARG A 42 1.94 -9.27 -0.37
C ARG A 42 1.23 -10.36 -1.18
N THR A 43 1.16 -10.15 -2.50
CA THR A 43 0.66 -11.18 -3.42
C THR A 43 1.79 -12.11 -3.84
N VAL A 44 1.41 -13.34 -4.26
CA VAL A 44 2.34 -14.31 -4.83
C VAL A 44 2.76 -13.87 -6.23
N HIS A 45 1.79 -13.46 -7.05
CA HIS A 45 2.03 -13.05 -8.42
C HIS A 45 2.14 -11.53 -8.53
N SER A 46 2.89 -11.07 -9.54
CA SER A 46 2.99 -9.64 -9.85
C SER A 46 1.67 -9.09 -10.42
N GLY A 47 1.55 -7.76 -10.43
CA GLY A 47 0.40 -7.12 -11.05
C GLY A 47 0.25 -7.51 -12.53
N ASP A 48 1.36 -7.60 -13.27
CA ASP A 48 1.35 -8.02 -14.68
C ASP A 48 0.90 -9.48 -14.84
N GLU A 49 1.38 -10.38 -13.98
CA GLU A 49 0.97 -11.77 -13.99
C GLU A 49 -0.51 -11.92 -13.72
N MET A 50 -1.03 -11.19 -12.71
CA MET A 50 -2.46 -11.22 -12.40
C MET A 50 -3.31 -10.62 -13.52
N ALA A 51 -2.84 -9.58 -14.18
CA ALA A 51 -3.50 -9.00 -15.34
C ALA A 51 -3.53 -10.00 -16.52
N ALA A 52 -2.54 -10.89 -16.60
CA ALA A 52 -2.46 -11.94 -17.62
C ALA A 52 -3.27 -13.20 -17.25
N GLY A 53 -3.93 -13.24 -16.10
CA GLY A 53 -4.84 -14.33 -15.71
C GLY A 53 -4.41 -15.13 -14.50
N GLU A 54 -3.24 -14.86 -13.89
CA GLU A 54 -2.84 -15.55 -12.67
C GLU A 54 -3.75 -15.16 -11.51
N PRO A 55 -4.08 -16.10 -10.60
CA PRO A 55 -5.02 -15.82 -9.53
C PRO A 55 -4.41 -14.90 -8.47
N LEU A 56 -5.27 -14.15 -7.80
CA LEU A 56 -4.89 -13.40 -6.61
C LEU A 56 -4.66 -14.40 -5.46
N ARG A 57 -3.42 -14.48 -5.00
CA ARG A 57 -3.04 -15.29 -3.83
C ARG A 57 -2.08 -14.47 -2.98
N TYR A 58 -2.22 -14.63 -1.67
CA TYR A 58 -1.36 -13.95 -0.70
C TYR A 58 -0.29 -14.90 -0.17
N THR A 59 0.91 -14.37 0.09
CA THR A 59 2.01 -15.15 0.68
C THR A 59 1.85 -15.33 2.19
N GLY A 60 1.04 -14.48 2.83
CA GLY A 60 0.96 -14.38 4.28
C GLY A 60 1.87 -13.29 4.85
N GLU A 61 2.82 -12.78 4.07
CA GLU A 61 3.63 -11.64 4.51
C GLU A 61 2.78 -10.37 4.53
N GLU A 62 2.95 -9.58 5.58
CA GLU A 62 2.27 -8.31 5.74
C GLU A 62 3.22 -7.24 6.22
N ALA A 63 3.04 -6.02 5.71
CA ALA A 63 3.72 -4.84 6.21
C ALA A 63 2.67 -3.93 6.84
N VAL A 64 2.95 -3.44 8.05
CA VAL A 64 2.04 -2.57 8.77
C VAL A 64 2.64 -1.17 8.84
N ARG A 65 1.90 -0.21 8.32
CA ARG A 65 2.36 1.18 8.20
C ARG A 65 1.32 2.13 8.75
N ARG A 66 1.77 3.30 9.21
CA ARG A 66 0.87 4.36 9.66
C ARG A 66 0.93 5.51 8.67
N VAL A 67 -0.23 6.05 8.29
CA VAL A 67 -0.32 7.22 7.41
C VAL A 67 0.07 8.46 8.19
N THR A 68 1.07 9.19 7.68
CA THR A 68 1.58 10.42 8.33
C THR A 68 1.22 11.69 7.57
N HIS A 69 0.99 11.59 6.26
CA HIS A 69 0.61 12.71 5.42
C HIS A 69 -0.16 12.20 4.20
N ILE A 70 -1.06 13.01 3.69
CA ILE A 70 -1.83 12.69 2.48
C ILE A 70 -1.74 13.86 1.52
N LEU A 71 -1.29 13.58 0.30
CA LEU A 71 -1.36 14.52 -0.82
C LEU A 71 -2.51 14.08 -1.72
N GLU A 72 -3.52 14.93 -1.82
CA GLU A 72 -4.71 14.63 -2.64
C GLU A 72 -4.56 15.21 -4.04
N GLY A 73 -4.98 14.45 -5.05
CA GLY A 73 -5.19 14.97 -6.39
C GLY A 73 -6.49 15.78 -6.49
N PRO A 74 -6.62 16.65 -7.50
CA PRO A 74 -5.64 16.91 -8.55
C PRO A 74 -4.53 17.85 -8.06
N ALA A 75 -3.28 17.40 -8.14
CA ALA A 75 -2.11 18.19 -7.77
C ALA A 75 -0.85 17.53 -8.34
N TYR A 76 0.07 18.32 -8.86
CA TYR A 76 1.39 17.83 -9.30
C TYR A 76 1.32 16.59 -10.21
N GLY A 77 0.34 16.54 -11.10
CA GLY A 77 0.15 15.41 -11.98
C GLY A 77 -0.63 14.24 -11.37
N ILE A 78 -1.00 14.31 -10.09
CA ILE A 78 -1.86 13.32 -9.45
C ILE A 78 -3.30 13.59 -9.87
N ALA A 79 -3.97 12.58 -10.39
CA ALA A 79 -5.35 12.70 -10.87
C ALA A 79 -6.33 12.89 -9.70
N GLU A 80 -7.46 13.52 -9.99
CA GLU A 80 -8.55 13.63 -9.02
C GLU A 80 -8.99 12.24 -8.56
N GLY A 81 -9.26 12.09 -7.27
CA GLY A 81 -9.65 10.82 -6.66
C GLY A 81 -8.47 9.91 -6.30
N TRP A 82 -7.24 10.35 -6.58
CA TRP A 82 -6.02 9.62 -6.20
C TRP A 82 -5.30 10.35 -5.09
N VAL A 83 -4.58 9.59 -4.27
CA VAL A 83 -3.80 10.12 -3.15
C VAL A 83 -2.43 9.49 -3.10
N ILE A 84 -1.47 10.25 -2.58
CA ILE A 84 -0.18 9.71 -2.13
C ILE A 84 -0.20 9.73 -0.61
N LEU A 85 -0.03 8.55 -0.02
CA LEU A 85 -0.01 8.37 1.42
C LEU A 85 1.44 8.22 1.86
N SER A 86 1.96 9.19 2.61
CA SER A 86 3.25 9.03 3.28
C SER A 86 3.05 8.12 4.47
N VAL A 87 3.98 7.19 4.69
CA VAL A 87 3.81 6.17 5.72
C VAL A 87 5.08 5.99 6.56
N ASN A 88 4.88 5.62 7.82
CA ASN A 88 5.94 5.22 8.75
C ASN A 88 5.86 3.74 9.04
N ASP A 89 7.03 3.13 9.26
CA ASP A 89 7.13 1.78 9.81
C ASP A 89 6.58 1.77 11.24
N THR A 90 5.84 0.73 11.56
CA THR A 90 5.26 0.54 12.90
C THR A 90 6.00 -0.52 13.72
N GLY A 91 6.94 -1.24 13.10
CA GLY A 91 7.62 -2.38 13.73
C GLY A 91 6.75 -3.63 13.86
N ARG A 92 5.61 -3.69 13.17
CA ARG A 92 4.62 -4.78 13.29
C ARG A 92 4.51 -5.62 12.02
N ASP A 93 5.53 -5.62 11.17
CA ASP A 93 5.50 -6.45 9.97
C ASP A 93 5.46 -7.92 10.33
N ALA A 94 4.70 -8.71 9.56
CA ALA A 94 4.52 -10.13 9.78
C ALA A 94 5.13 -10.93 8.62
N PRO A 95 6.01 -11.90 8.89
CA PRO A 95 6.50 -12.82 7.86
C PRO A 95 5.42 -13.82 7.46
N ALA A 96 5.66 -14.49 6.34
CA ALA A 96 4.76 -15.53 5.86
C ALA A 96 4.70 -16.71 6.82
#